data_34e4b46da3c6befe5e1fa5ddbcac1db4
#
_entry.id   34e4b46da3c6befe5e1fa5ddbcac1db4
#
_cell.length_a   1.000
_cell.length_b   1.000
_cell.length_c   1.000
_cell.angle_alpha   90.00
_cell.angle_beta   90.00
_cell.angle_gamma   90.00
#
_symmetry.space_group_name_H-M   'P 1'
#
loop_
_entity.id
_entity.type
_entity.pdbx_description
1 polymer ?
#
loop_
_entity_poly.entity_id
_entity_poly.type
_entity_poly.pdbx_seq_one_letter_code
_entity_poly.pdbx_strand_id
1 'polypeptide(L)'
;EHTVRSVLDAGFWAGMTLYPDTKCTAARAVDIIEMHGTERLWINSAGDWGHSDPLAVPKAAAVMRARGHAADAVRCITLDNPRAFLGQSANFSDAPLRPTAADLGR
;
A
#
# COMPACT_ATOMS: atom_id res chain seq x y z
N GLU A 1 -10.20 -12.28 0.70
CA GLU A 1 -10.43 -12.11 2.16
C GLU A 1 -9.80 -13.24 2.94
N HIS A 2 -10.25 -14.45 2.71
CA HIS A 2 -9.74 -15.64 3.39
C HIS A 2 -8.22 -15.78 3.22
N THR A 3 -7.71 -15.53 2.02
CA THR A 3 -6.27 -15.59 1.72
C THR A 3 -5.48 -14.55 2.52
N VAL A 4 -5.97 -13.31 2.60
CA VAL A 4 -5.31 -12.26 3.39
C VAL A 4 -5.27 -12.64 4.86
N ARG A 5 -6.36 -13.12 5.41
CA ARG A 5 -6.43 -13.59 6.80
C ARG A 5 -5.38 -14.67 7.05
N SER A 6 -5.34 -15.70 6.21
CA SER A 6 -4.38 -16.80 6.36
C SER A 6 -2.93 -16.34 6.33
N VAL A 7 -2.60 -15.39 5.46
CA VAL A 7 -1.25 -14.81 5.36
C VAL A 7 -0.88 -14.05 6.63
N LEU A 8 -1.79 -13.21 7.13
CA LEU A 8 -1.55 -12.42 8.34
C LEU A 8 -1.47 -13.30 9.59
N ASP A 9 -2.35 -14.29 9.71
CA ASP A 9 -2.36 -15.23 10.84
C ASP A 9 -1.08 -16.07 10.90
N ALA A 10 -0.49 -16.37 9.75
CA ALA A 10 0.80 -17.04 9.64
C ALA A 10 2.00 -16.12 9.97
N GLY A 11 1.78 -14.85 10.25
CA GLY A 11 2.84 -13.89 10.59
C GLY A 11 3.53 -13.26 9.39
N PHE A 12 3.00 -13.45 8.18
CA PHE A 12 3.56 -12.89 6.96
C PHE A 12 2.98 -11.51 6.62
N TRP A 13 3.62 -10.81 5.72
CA TRP A 13 3.14 -9.57 5.13
C TRP A 13 2.17 -9.87 3.98
N ALA A 14 1.12 -9.07 3.87
CA ALA A 14 0.17 -9.15 2.77
C ALA A 14 0.26 -7.89 1.91
N GLY A 15 0.78 -8.03 0.70
CA GLY A 15 0.80 -6.98 -0.30
C GLY A 15 -0.38 -7.13 -1.26
N MET A 16 -1.18 -6.08 -1.42
CA MET A 16 -2.30 -6.07 -2.36
C MET A 16 -1.93 -5.28 -3.59
N THR A 17 -1.86 -5.94 -4.73
CA THR A 17 -1.63 -5.30 -6.03
C THR A 17 -2.95 -4.82 -6.61
N LEU A 18 -3.03 -3.52 -6.87
CA LEU A 18 -4.26 -2.87 -7.32
C LEU A 18 -4.38 -2.85 -8.84
N TYR A 19 -5.57 -3.19 -9.32
CA TYR A 19 -5.97 -3.09 -10.73
C TYR A 19 -7.28 -2.29 -10.84
N PRO A 20 -7.49 -1.52 -11.93
CA PRO A 20 -8.66 -0.65 -12.04
C PRO A 20 -9.98 -1.41 -12.14
N ASP A 21 -10.01 -2.51 -12.88
CA ASP A 21 -11.24 -3.18 -13.26
C ASP A 21 -11.33 -4.65 -12.82
N THR A 22 -10.23 -5.24 -12.36
CA THR A 22 -10.16 -6.67 -12.04
C THR A 22 -9.41 -6.91 -10.73
N LYS A 23 -9.51 -8.13 -10.21
CA LYS A 23 -8.79 -8.60 -9.03
C LYS A 23 -9.07 -7.72 -7.80
N CYS A 24 -8.17 -6.80 -7.48
CA CYS A 24 -8.29 -5.93 -6.31
C CYS A 24 -8.35 -4.47 -6.75
N THR A 25 -9.53 -3.89 -6.76
CA THR A 25 -9.72 -2.45 -7.00
C THR A 25 -9.31 -1.63 -5.75
N ALA A 26 -9.14 -0.32 -5.92
CA ALA A 26 -8.87 0.58 -4.79
C ALA A 26 -9.92 0.46 -3.69
N ALA A 27 -11.21 0.46 -4.04
CA ALA A 27 -12.29 0.32 -3.07
C ALA A 27 -12.23 -1.03 -2.34
N ARG A 28 -11.98 -2.11 -3.07
CA ARG A 28 -11.87 -3.45 -2.50
C ARG A 28 -10.67 -3.57 -1.55
N ALA A 29 -9.56 -2.96 -1.89
CA ALA A 29 -8.41 -2.92 -0.99
C ALA A 29 -8.73 -2.22 0.33
N VAL A 30 -9.48 -1.12 0.28
CA VAL A 30 -9.91 -0.41 1.49
C VAL A 30 -10.87 -1.27 2.32
N ASP A 31 -11.80 -2.00 1.69
CA ASP A 31 -12.65 -2.97 2.42
C ASP A 31 -11.80 -4.00 3.19
N ILE A 32 -10.75 -4.51 2.56
CA ILE A 32 -9.82 -5.48 3.17
C ILE A 32 -9.04 -4.84 4.32
N ILE A 33 -8.58 -3.60 4.16
CA ILE A 33 -7.90 -2.85 5.22
C ILE A 33 -8.83 -2.65 6.42
N GLU A 34 -10.07 -2.27 6.18
CA GLU A 34 -11.07 -2.10 7.24
C GLU A 34 -11.36 -3.40 7.99
N MET A 35 -11.32 -4.52 7.29
CA MET A 35 -11.58 -5.84 7.84
C MET A 35 -10.42 -6.38 8.69
N HIS A 36 -9.17 -6.11 8.29
CA HIS A 36 -7.98 -6.72 8.87
C HIS A 36 -7.07 -5.77 9.63
N GLY A 37 -7.31 -4.46 9.54
CA GLY A 37 -6.43 -3.44 10.09
C GLY A 37 -5.22 -3.14 9.20
N THR A 38 -4.27 -2.38 9.74
CA THR A 38 -3.12 -1.86 8.98
C THR A 38 -1.83 -2.65 9.22
N GLU A 39 -1.80 -3.55 10.20
CA GLU A 39 -0.58 -4.28 10.54
C GLU A 39 -0.18 -5.27 9.46
N ARG A 40 1.04 -5.13 8.95
CA ARG A 40 1.63 -5.99 7.91
C ARG A 40 0.81 -6.07 6.61
N LEU A 41 0.02 -5.06 6.33
CA LEU A 41 -0.77 -4.94 5.12
C LEU A 41 -0.31 -3.72 4.33
N TRP A 42 -0.13 -3.85 3.03
CA TRP A 42 0.26 -2.74 2.16
C TRP A 42 -0.28 -2.90 0.75
N ILE A 43 -0.23 -1.83 -0.02
CA ILE A 43 -0.77 -1.78 -1.38
C ILE A 43 0.29 -1.30 -2.37
N ASN A 44 0.17 -1.77 -3.61
CA ASN A 44 0.97 -1.30 -4.74
C ASN A 44 0.14 -1.25 -6.01
N SER A 45 0.56 -0.43 -6.96
CA SER A 45 0.02 -0.47 -8.32
C SER A 45 0.76 -1.52 -9.16
N ALA A 46 0.09 -2.03 -10.20
CA ALA A 46 0.69 -2.92 -11.18
C ALA A 46 0.79 -2.21 -12.53
N GLY A 47 1.79 -2.59 -13.32
CA GLY A 47 1.97 -2.10 -14.68
C GLY A 47 2.38 -3.21 -15.66
N ASP A 48 2.26 -4.46 -15.25
CA ASP A 48 2.86 -5.61 -15.89
C ASP A 48 1.85 -6.50 -16.64
N TRP A 49 0.56 -6.33 -16.39
CA TRP A 49 -0.43 -7.24 -16.95
C TRP A 49 -1.77 -6.54 -17.20
N GLY A 50 -2.20 -6.52 -18.46
CA GLY A 50 -3.50 -6.00 -18.88
C GLY A 50 -3.68 -4.51 -18.60
N HIS A 51 -4.94 -4.09 -18.46
CA HIS A 51 -5.28 -2.73 -18.11
C HIS A 51 -4.81 -2.41 -16.69
N SER A 52 -3.96 -1.41 -16.55
CA SER A 52 -3.37 -0.99 -15.28
C SER A 52 -3.54 0.52 -15.06
N ASP A 53 -3.41 0.95 -13.81
CA ASP A 53 -3.53 2.34 -13.43
C ASP A 53 -2.35 2.71 -12.52
N PRO A 54 -1.40 3.54 -13.01
CA PRO A 54 -0.27 3.97 -12.18
C PRO A 54 -0.68 4.84 -10.99
N LEU A 55 -1.91 5.36 -11.00
CA LEU A 55 -2.47 6.16 -9.91
C LEU A 55 -3.34 5.35 -8.93
N ALA A 56 -3.29 4.02 -9.01
CA ALA A 56 -4.12 3.15 -8.15
C ALA A 56 -3.86 3.38 -6.65
N VAL A 57 -2.62 3.54 -6.24
CA VAL A 57 -2.27 3.80 -4.83
C VAL A 57 -2.80 5.16 -4.35
N PRO A 58 -2.55 6.29 -5.04
CA PRO A 58 -3.19 7.56 -4.69
C PRO A 58 -4.71 7.51 -4.65
N LYS A 59 -5.34 6.77 -5.55
CA LYS A 59 -6.80 6.59 -5.56
C LYS A 59 -7.28 5.81 -4.33
N ALA A 60 -6.59 4.75 -3.94
CA ALA A 60 -6.90 4.03 -2.70
C ALA A 60 -6.73 4.92 -1.47
N ALA A 61 -5.69 5.72 -1.41
CA ALA A 61 -5.49 6.71 -0.35
C ALA A 61 -6.65 7.71 -0.29
N ALA A 62 -7.15 8.17 -1.44
CA ALA A 62 -8.31 9.06 -1.51
C ALA A 62 -9.58 8.37 -0.99
N VAL A 63 -9.81 7.10 -1.33
CA VAL A 63 -10.93 6.30 -0.79
C VAL A 63 -10.84 6.18 0.73
N MET A 64 -9.65 5.87 1.25
CA MET A 64 -9.45 5.81 2.71
C MET A 64 -9.81 7.13 3.38
N ARG A 65 -9.33 8.26 2.86
CA ARG A 65 -9.65 9.59 3.39
C ARG A 65 -11.15 9.90 3.32
N ALA A 66 -11.78 9.59 2.20
CA ALA A 66 -13.22 9.78 2.02
C ALA A 66 -14.05 8.95 3.01
N ARG A 67 -13.55 7.79 3.41
CA ARG A 67 -14.18 6.94 4.44
C ARG A 67 -13.80 7.32 5.88
N GLY A 68 -13.03 8.39 6.08
CA GLY A 68 -12.71 8.93 7.40
C GLY A 68 -11.49 8.30 8.09
N HIS A 69 -10.65 7.57 7.36
CA HIS A 69 -9.41 7.05 7.92
C HIS A 69 -8.43 8.18 8.26
N ALA A 70 -7.75 8.05 9.39
CA ALA A 70 -6.73 9.00 9.82
C ALA A 70 -5.54 9.04 8.85
N ALA A 71 -4.88 10.19 8.75
CA ALA A 71 -3.69 10.36 7.92
C ALA A 71 -2.60 9.33 8.23
N ASP A 72 -2.42 8.97 9.50
CA ASP A 72 -1.45 7.95 9.94
C ASP A 72 -1.78 6.56 9.39
N ALA A 73 -3.05 6.18 9.32
CA ALA A 73 -3.46 4.91 8.73
C ALA A 73 -3.18 4.87 7.23
N VAL A 74 -3.46 5.96 6.52
CA VAL A 74 -3.15 6.09 5.08
C VAL A 74 -1.65 5.98 4.85
N ARG A 75 -0.86 6.69 5.64
CA ARG A 75 0.60 6.66 5.56
C ARG A 75 1.16 5.26 5.87
N CYS A 76 0.62 4.59 6.86
CA CYS A 76 1.01 3.24 7.24
C CYS A 76 0.91 2.28 6.05
N ILE A 77 -0.24 2.28 5.37
CA ILE A 77 -0.52 1.39 4.24
C ILE A 77 0.29 1.75 2.98
N THR A 78 0.51 3.04 2.73
CA THR A 78 1.12 3.50 1.47
C THR A 78 2.62 3.72 1.55
N LEU A 79 3.18 3.89 2.72
CA LEU A 79 4.59 4.22 2.90
C LEU A 79 5.29 3.38 3.97
N ASP A 80 4.81 3.43 5.22
CA ASP A 80 5.55 2.85 6.34
C ASP A 80 5.64 1.33 6.24
N ASN A 81 4.55 0.63 5.91
CA ASN A 81 4.53 -0.82 5.74
C ASN A 81 5.35 -1.30 4.53
N PRO A 82 5.24 -0.71 3.33
CA PRO A 82 6.14 -1.05 2.23
C PRO A 82 7.61 -0.86 2.58
N ARG A 83 7.96 0.21 3.28
CA ARG A 83 9.35 0.44 3.74
C ARG A 83 9.80 -0.61 4.74
N ALA A 84 8.98 -0.95 5.69
CA ALA A 84 9.30 -1.97 6.70
C ALA A 84 9.46 -3.36 6.04
N PHE A 85 8.58 -3.69 5.11
CA PHE A 85 8.67 -4.94 4.36
C PHE A 85 9.95 -5.01 3.52
N LEU A 86 10.21 -4.01 2.69
CA LEU A 86 11.40 -3.95 1.84
C LEU A 86 12.68 -3.80 2.66
N GLY A 87 12.61 -3.12 3.79
CA GLY A 87 13.74 -2.91 4.71
C GLY A 87 14.28 -4.18 5.36
N GLN A 88 13.58 -5.31 5.25
CA GLN A 88 14.09 -6.62 5.67
C GLN A 88 15.24 -7.12 4.78
N SER A 89 15.35 -6.57 3.56
CA SER A 89 16.45 -6.89 2.63
C SER A 89 17.65 -6.00 2.90
N ALA A 90 18.84 -6.61 2.96
CA ALA A 90 20.10 -5.87 3.07
C ALA A 90 20.40 -4.99 1.83
N ASN A 91 19.74 -5.28 0.71
CA ASN A 91 19.90 -4.54 -0.55
C ASN A 91 18.97 -3.34 -0.68
N PHE A 92 18.02 -3.17 0.25
CA PHE A 92 17.08 -2.05 0.22
C PHE A 92 17.71 -0.79 0.83
N SER A 93 17.54 0.34 0.15
CA SER A 93 17.83 1.67 0.69
C SER A 93 16.68 2.61 0.41
N ASP A 94 16.24 3.34 1.41
CA ASP A 94 15.22 4.38 1.29
C ASP A 94 15.80 5.77 1.03
N ALA A 95 17.13 5.87 0.88
CA ALA A 95 17.80 7.15 0.66
C ALA A 95 17.23 7.94 -0.54
N PRO A 96 16.89 7.30 -1.68
CA PRO A 96 16.24 8.01 -2.81
C PRO A 96 14.84 8.54 -2.49
N LEU A 97 14.19 8.06 -1.43
CA LEU A 97 12.86 8.50 -1.04
C LEU A 97 12.89 9.67 -0.05
N ARG A 98 14.09 10.05 0.42
CA ARG A 98 14.26 11.17 1.33
C ARG A 98 14.45 12.45 0.52
N PRO A 99 13.68 13.50 0.82
CA PRO A 99 13.86 14.77 0.14
C PRO A 99 15.27 15.29 0.37
N THR A 100 15.90 15.76 -0.67
CA THR A 100 17.18 16.46 -0.59
C THR A 100 16.97 17.94 -0.30
N ALA A 101 18.02 18.64 0.09
CA ALA A 101 17.95 20.10 0.25
C ALA A 101 17.53 20.80 -1.06
N ALA A 102 17.94 20.27 -2.21
CA ALA A 102 17.52 20.77 -3.52
C ALA A 102 16.02 20.60 -3.78
N ASP A 103 15.45 19.47 -3.34
CA ASP A 103 14.01 19.21 -3.48
C ASP A 103 13.18 20.13 -2.57
N LEU A 104 13.68 20.43 -1.38
CA LEU A 104 13.02 21.31 -0.41
C LEU A 104 13.12 22.80 -0.78
N GLY A 105 14.09 23.16 -1.60
CA GLY A 105 14.30 24.52 -2.08
C GLY A 105 13.50 24.90 -3.34
N ARG A 106 12.69 24.01 -3.86
CA ARG A 106 11.90 24.20 -5.08
C ARG A 106 10.50 24.74 -4.82
#